data_f33d820162f43c11469f0a4778eec1fb
#
_entry.id   f33d820162f43c11469f0a4778eec1fb
#
_cell.length_a   1.000
_cell.length_b   1.000
_cell.length_c   1.000
_cell.angle_alpha   90.00
_cell.angle_beta   90.00
_cell.angle_gamma   90.00
#
_symmetry.space_group_name_H-M   'P 1'
#
loop_
_entity.id
_entity.type
_entity.pdbx_description
1 polymer ?
#
loop_
_entity_poly.entity_id
_entity_poly.type
_entity_poly.pdbx_seq_one_letter_code
_entity_poly.pdbx_strand_id
1 'polypeptide(L)'
;MNQSTSGSVVLAGGGTAGHTSPLIATGLELRRLSPGLALTALGTPRGLETTVVPAAGLELELIPPVPMPRRVGTDLLLLGPRLLQAVLATVGLLRHTRADVVLGFGGYVSTPAYLAARRLGLPIVIHEQNVLPGLANKLAARLTSHVYTSFPQTPLPHARCIGLPMRRAITDLDRVALQREARLGFDLHPELPTLLVSGGSQGAMRINTATAGAWPELLAHGIQVLHVLGPNNLTPDIVRSLDAQTGAVYQPVAYVAEMERAYAAADLMLARSGAGTVLETAAVGLPAVFVPYPHGNGEQARNAELVVSAGGGIMLADSNCTSGWVAAEIPALIAHPDRLAEMRNALAGVARLDAATVLASQVLEVIR
;
A
#
# COMPACT_ATOMS: atom_id res chain seq x y z
N MET A 1 -13.85 20.80 -26.11
CA MET A 1 -12.96 20.09 -27.02
C MET A 1 -11.77 19.61 -26.18
N ASN A 2 -11.77 18.33 -25.75
CA ASN A 2 -10.63 17.73 -25.05
C ASN A 2 -9.52 17.51 -26.07
N GLN A 3 -8.48 18.33 -26.05
CA GLN A 3 -7.24 17.98 -26.74
C GLN A 3 -6.68 16.74 -26.03
N SER A 4 -6.74 15.60 -26.69
CA SER A 4 -6.04 14.39 -26.21
C SER A 4 -4.55 14.73 -26.14
N THR A 5 -4.03 14.90 -24.95
CA THR A 5 -2.59 15.11 -24.74
C THR A 5 -1.92 13.82 -25.19
N SER A 6 -1.26 13.87 -26.35
CA SER A 6 -0.37 12.79 -26.79
C SER A 6 0.96 13.03 -26.11
N GLY A 7 1.40 12.08 -25.30
CA GLY A 7 2.67 12.16 -24.55
C GLY A 7 3.04 10.80 -24.00
N SER A 8 4.20 10.71 -23.38
CA SER A 8 4.72 9.48 -22.79
C SER A 8 5.17 9.70 -21.33
N VAL A 9 4.62 8.93 -20.41
CA VAL A 9 4.96 8.96 -18.98
C VAL A 9 5.64 7.65 -18.58
N VAL A 10 6.80 7.78 -17.97
CA VAL A 10 7.47 6.63 -17.36
C VAL A 10 7.25 6.65 -15.86
N LEU A 11 6.66 5.58 -15.33
CA LEU A 11 6.29 5.38 -13.93
C LEU A 11 7.37 4.54 -13.24
N ALA A 12 8.08 5.06 -12.24
CA ALA A 12 9.16 4.37 -11.55
C ALA A 12 8.79 4.08 -10.09
N GLY A 13 8.64 2.81 -9.74
CA GLY A 13 8.36 2.39 -8.38
C GLY A 13 8.25 0.88 -8.30
N GLY A 14 8.90 0.26 -7.33
CA GLY A 14 8.93 -1.20 -7.27
C GLY A 14 9.48 -1.75 -5.97
N GLY A 15 9.57 -3.07 -5.92
CA GLY A 15 10.06 -3.85 -4.80
C GLY A 15 8.99 -4.24 -3.78
N THR A 16 8.05 -3.36 -3.46
CA THR A 16 6.98 -3.62 -2.46
C THR A 16 5.63 -3.05 -2.91
N ALA A 17 4.55 -3.58 -2.35
CA ALA A 17 3.20 -3.07 -2.58
C ALA A 17 3.07 -1.57 -2.24
N GLY A 18 3.82 -1.09 -1.24
CA GLY A 18 3.82 0.33 -0.85
C GLY A 18 4.21 1.30 -1.97
N HIS A 19 5.04 0.86 -2.92
CA HIS A 19 5.43 1.66 -4.09
C HIS A 19 4.61 1.31 -5.34
N THR A 20 4.26 0.03 -5.53
CA THR A 20 3.56 -0.42 -6.74
C THR A 20 2.07 -0.09 -6.73
N SER A 21 1.39 -0.12 -5.58
CA SER A 21 -0.04 0.22 -5.50
C SER A 21 -0.34 1.68 -5.90
N PRO A 22 0.34 2.71 -5.36
CA PRO A 22 0.12 4.08 -5.78
C PRO A 22 0.58 4.36 -7.22
N LEU A 23 1.61 3.65 -7.72
CA LEU A 23 2.02 3.69 -9.12
C LEU A 23 0.88 3.23 -10.02
N ILE A 24 0.31 2.06 -9.73
CA ILE A 24 -0.81 1.49 -10.50
C ILE A 24 -2.03 2.42 -10.44
N ALA A 25 -2.40 2.89 -9.25
CA ALA A 25 -3.53 3.79 -9.07
C ALA A 25 -3.39 5.06 -9.91
N THR A 26 -2.21 5.68 -9.90
CA THR A 26 -1.93 6.88 -10.70
C THR A 26 -1.87 6.59 -12.19
N GLY A 27 -1.26 5.46 -12.59
CA GLY A 27 -1.20 5.03 -14.00
C GLY A 27 -2.60 4.80 -14.60
N LEU A 28 -3.48 4.15 -13.87
CA LEU A 28 -4.88 3.95 -14.27
C LEU A 28 -5.64 5.27 -14.38
N GLU A 29 -5.39 6.20 -13.46
CA GLU A 29 -6.04 7.51 -13.47
C GLU A 29 -5.49 8.39 -14.62
N LEU A 30 -4.20 8.35 -14.91
CA LEU A 30 -3.60 8.99 -16.09
C LEU A 30 -4.25 8.50 -17.39
N ARG A 31 -4.42 7.17 -17.53
CA ARG A 31 -5.10 6.56 -18.69
C ARG A 31 -6.55 7.02 -18.79
N ARG A 32 -7.25 7.15 -17.69
CA ARG A 32 -8.64 7.63 -17.65
C ARG A 32 -8.76 9.09 -18.07
N LEU A 33 -7.84 9.95 -17.60
CA LEU A 33 -7.85 11.39 -17.89
C LEU A 33 -7.34 11.69 -19.31
N SER A 34 -6.40 10.88 -19.83
CA SER A 34 -5.79 11.05 -21.14
C SER A 34 -5.58 9.68 -21.82
N PRO A 35 -6.62 9.12 -22.49
CA PRO A 35 -6.56 7.79 -23.08
C PRO A 35 -5.47 7.61 -24.17
N GLY A 36 -5.00 8.70 -24.77
CA GLY A 36 -3.92 8.69 -25.79
C GLY A 36 -2.50 8.74 -25.21
N LEU A 37 -2.36 8.74 -23.87
CA LEU A 37 -1.06 8.81 -23.21
C LEU A 37 -0.37 7.43 -23.19
N ALA A 38 0.89 7.38 -23.64
CA ALA A 38 1.71 6.19 -23.50
C ALA A 38 2.20 6.09 -22.03
N LEU A 39 1.98 4.93 -21.40
CA LEU A 39 2.34 4.67 -20.00
C LEU A 39 3.23 3.45 -19.92
N THR A 40 4.46 3.62 -19.44
CA THR A 40 5.42 2.54 -19.23
C THR A 40 5.87 2.54 -17.76
N ALA A 41 5.63 1.45 -17.06
CA ALA A 41 6.16 1.26 -15.72
C ALA A 41 7.57 0.66 -15.76
N LEU A 42 8.43 1.06 -14.82
CA LEU A 42 9.75 0.47 -14.63
C LEU A 42 9.75 -0.47 -13.44
N GLY A 43 10.35 -1.62 -13.62
CA GLY A 43 10.52 -2.63 -12.58
C GLY A 43 11.88 -3.31 -12.64
N THR A 44 12.07 -4.29 -11.76
CA THR A 44 13.21 -5.21 -11.75
C THR A 44 12.74 -6.65 -11.88
N PRO A 45 13.57 -7.59 -12.37
CA PRO A 45 13.13 -8.97 -12.65
C PRO A 45 12.62 -9.77 -11.44
N ARG A 46 12.84 -9.30 -10.23
CA ARG A 46 12.49 -10.01 -8.98
C ARG A 46 11.51 -9.25 -8.08
N GLY A 47 10.99 -8.11 -8.53
CA GLY A 47 10.06 -7.30 -7.75
C GLY A 47 8.60 -7.74 -7.90
N LEU A 48 7.75 -7.33 -6.98
CA LEU A 48 6.29 -7.56 -7.02
C LEU A 48 5.66 -6.96 -8.29
N GLU A 49 6.28 -5.91 -8.81
CA GLU A 49 5.87 -5.21 -10.02
C GLU A 49 5.74 -6.13 -11.24
N THR A 50 6.54 -7.21 -11.33
CA THR A 50 6.47 -8.16 -12.46
C THR A 50 5.13 -8.88 -12.58
N THR A 51 4.41 -9.00 -11.48
CA THR A 51 3.08 -9.63 -11.45
C THR A 51 1.96 -8.60 -11.46
N VAL A 52 2.03 -7.58 -10.57
CA VAL A 52 0.89 -6.71 -10.32
C VAL A 52 0.71 -5.61 -11.38
N VAL A 53 1.80 -5.16 -12.01
CA VAL A 53 1.73 -4.10 -13.04
C VAL A 53 1.09 -4.61 -14.33
N PRO A 54 1.52 -5.75 -14.91
CA PRO A 54 0.84 -6.33 -16.07
C PRO A 54 -0.60 -6.76 -15.77
N ALA A 55 -0.87 -7.29 -14.56
CA ALA A 55 -2.24 -7.63 -14.15
C ALA A 55 -3.18 -6.42 -14.11
N ALA A 56 -2.64 -5.21 -13.85
CA ALA A 56 -3.38 -3.95 -13.95
C ALA A 56 -3.48 -3.41 -15.38
N GLY A 57 -2.94 -4.12 -16.37
CA GLY A 57 -2.96 -3.75 -17.79
C GLY A 57 -1.98 -2.62 -18.14
N LEU A 58 -0.97 -2.34 -17.31
CA LEU A 58 0.10 -1.38 -17.62
C LEU A 58 1.30 -2.11 -18.24
N GLU A 59 1.96 -1.44 -19.20
CA GLU A 59 3.19 -1.94 -19.76
C GLU A 59 4.32 -1.89 -18.73
N LEU A 60 5.14 -2.94 -18.69
CA LEU A 60 6.27 -3.04 -17.76
C LEU A 60 7.58 -3.28 -18.51
N GLU A 61 8.53 -2.40 -18.28
CA GLU A 61 9.90 -2.52 -18.74
C GLU A 61 10.83 -2.80 -17.57
N LEU A 62 11.82 -3.67 -17.78
CA LEU A 62 12.71 -4.12 -16.73
C LEU A 62 14.09 -3.48 -16.87
N ILE A 63 14.61 -2.97 -15.74
CA ILE A 63 15.97 -2.44 -15.64
C ILE A 63 16.84 -3.34 -14.74
N PRO A 64 18.17 -3.30 -14.89
CA PRO A 64 19.07 -4.02 -14.01
C PRO A 64 18.85 -3.64 -12.54
N PRO A 65 18.76 -4.62 -11.61
CA PRO A 65 18.54 -4.34 -10.21
C PRO A 65 19.77 -3.67 -9.57
N VAL A 66 19.52 -2.69 -8.70
CA VAL A 66 20.56 -2.02 -7.90
C VAL A 66 20.29 -2.32 -6.41
N PRO A 67 20.69 -3.51 -5.92
CA PRO A 67 20.46 -3.86 -4.52
C PRO A 67 21.30 -2.98 -3.61
N MET A 68 20.68 -2.37 -2.59
CA MET A 68 21.41 -1.65 -1.55
C MET A 68 22.07 -2.65 -0.59
N PRO A 69 23.39 -2.58 -0.41
CA PRO A 69 24.09 -3.44 0.54
C PRO A 69 23.59 -3.18 1.97
N ARG A 70 23.24 -4.25 2.69
CA ARG A 70 22.85 -4.16 4.12
C ARG A 70 24.04 -4.19 5.07
N ARG A 71 25.22 -4.55 4.56
CA ARG A 71 26.48 -4.63 5.33
C ARG A 71 27.61 -4.04 4.48
N VAL A 72 28.62 -3.52 5.14
CA VAL A 72 29.87 -3.08 4.47
C VAL A 72 30.60 -4.33 3.97
N GLY A 73 30.81 -4.42 2.66
CA GLY A 73 31.46 -5.56 1.99
C GLY A 73 31.69 -5.28 0.51
N THR A 74 32.07 -6.31 -0.25
CA THR A 74 32.32 -6.25 -1.70
C THR A 74 31.13 -5.70 -2.51
N ASP A 75 29.91 -5.92 -2.05
CA ASP A 75 28.70 -5.38 -2.67
C ASP A 75 28.65 -3.84 -2.66
N LEU A 76 29.28 -3.19 -1.69
CA LEU A 76 29.37 -1.73 -1.65
C LEU A 76 30.29 -1.19 -2.77
N LEU A 77 31.39 -1.89 -3.08
CA LEU A 77 32.28 -1.55 -4.19
C LEU A 77 31.58 -1.70 -5.55
N LEU A 78 30.68 -2.67 -5.68
CA LEU A 78 29.94 -2.92 -6.91
C LEU A 78 28.69 -2.02 -7.07
N LEU A 79 28.31 -1.26 -6.04
CA LEU A 79 27.14 -0.39 -6.08
C LEU A 79 27.24 0.67 -7.16
N GLY A 80 28.40 1.33 -7.27
CA GLY A 80 28.65 2.37 -8.29
C GLY A 80 28.51 1.86 -9.73
N PRO A 81 29.27 0.82 -10.13
CA PRO A 81 29.13 0.18 -11.44
C PRO A 81 27.70 -0.33 -11.74
N ARG A 82 27.03 -0.99 -10.78
CA ARG A 82 25.65 -1.46 -10.94
C ARG A 82 24.66 -0.30 -11.15
N LEU A 83 24.81 0.77 -10.36
CA LEU A 83 23.99 1.97 -10.51
C LEU A 83 24.21 2.62 -11.87
N LEU A 84 25.45 2.76 -12.32
CA LEU A 84 25.78 3.30 -13.63
C LEU A 84 25.14 2.46 -14.75
N GLN A 85 25.26 1.14 -14.69
CA GLN A 85 24.64 0.24 -15.66
C GLN A 85 23.13 0.43 -15.70
N ALA A 86 22.46 0.48 -14.54
CA ALA A 86 21.02 0.69 -14.45
C ALA A 86 20.60 2.07 -15.00
N VAL A 87 21.37 3.13 -14.71
CA VAL A 87 21.13 4.47 -15.25
C VAL A 87 21.26 4.49 -16.77
N LEU A 88 22.29 3.87 -17.34
CA LEU A 88 22.50 3.81 -18.80
C LEU A 88 21.39 3.01 -19.50
N ALA A 89 20.98 1.88 -18.93
CA ALA A 89 19.84 1.11 -19.42
C ALA A 89 18.55 1.95 -19.41
N THR A 90 18.31 2.67 -18.31
CA THR A 90 17.14 3.54 -18.17
C THR A 90 17.20 4.73 -19.14
N VAL A 91 18.36 5.32 -19.40
CA VAL A 91 18.52 6.37 -20.43
C VAL A 91 18.12 5.84 -21.81
N GLY A 92 18.54 4.61 -22.18
CA GLY A 92 18.13 3.95 -23.42
C GLY A 92 16.61 3.78 -23.50
N LEU A 93 15.99 3.33 -22.41
CA LEU A 93 14.55 3.12 -22.29
C LEU A 93 13.77 4.43 -22.41
N LEU A 94 14.15 5.48 -21.66
CA LEU A 94 13.49 6.80 -21.72
C LEU A 94 13.55 7.40 -23.13
N ARG A 95 14.63 7.17 -23.87
CA ARG A 95 14.74 7.59 -25.30
C ARG A 95 13.84 6.75 -26.21
N HIS A 96 13.82 5.43 -26.00
CA HIS A 96 13.00 4.50 -26.80
C HIS A 96 11.50 4.79 -26.64
N THR A 97 11.06 4.99 -25.40
CA THR A 97 9.66 5.33 -25.08
C THR A 97 9.32 6.80 -25.39
N ARG A 98 10.30 7.62 -25.79
CA ARG A 98 10.14 9.07 -25.97
C ARG A 98 9.49 9.74 -24.76
N ALA A 99 9.98 9.38 -23.58
CA ALA A 99 9.40 9.86 -22.32
C ALA A 99 9.45 11.39 -22.23
N ASP A 100 8.32 12.00 -21.90
CA ASP A 100 8.18 13.44 -21.64
C ASP A 100 8.38 13.77 -20.16
N VAL A 101 8.11 12.81 -19.27
CA VAL A 101 8.22 12.97 -17.82
C VAL A 101 8.49 11.63 -17.14
N VAL A 102 9.19 11.67 -16.01
CA VAL A 102 9.36 10.53 -15.10
C VAL A 102 8.59 10.81 -13.81
N LEU A 103 7.63 9.95 -13.48
CA LEU A 103 6.90 9.95 -12.22
C LEU A 103 7.43 8.83 -11.32
N GLY A 104 7.98 9.18 -10.17
CA GLY A 104 8.57 8.21 -9.25
C GLY A 104 7.85 8.09 -7.92
N PHE A 105 7.77 6.83 -7.44
CA PHE A 105 7.14 6.46 -6.16
C PHE A 105 8.13 5.94 -5.12
N GLY A 106 9.43 6.04 -5.40
CA GLY A 106 10.47 5.52 -4.53
C GLY A 106 10.81 4.04 -4.79
N GLY A 107 11.57 3.46 -3.88
CA GLY A 107 12.17 2.14 -4.07
C GLY A 107 13.45 2.18 -4.90
N TYR A 108 14.09 1.01 -5.05
CA TYR A 108 15.39 0.91 -5.73
C TYR A 108 15.32 1.20 -7.24
N VAL A 109 14.16 0.99 -7.85
CA VAL A 109 13.90 1.25 -9.27
C VAL A 109 13.92 2.74 -9.59
N SER A 110 13.46 3.57 -8.67
CA SER A 110 13.29 5.00 -8.90
C SER A 110 14.62 5.77 -8.97
N THR A 111 15.66 5.35 -8.23
CA THR A 111 16.95 6.06 -8.24
C THR A 111 17.59 6.11 -9.62
N PRO A 112 17.75 4.99 -10.38
CA PRO A 112 18.23 5.03 -11.76
C PRO A 112 17.33 5.88 -12.66
N ALA A 113 16.00 5.83 -12.48
CA ALA A 113 15.05 6.60 -13.27
C ALA A 113 15.22 8.12 -13.07
N TYR A 114 15.37 8.57 -11.84
CA TYR A 114 15.62 9.99 -11.54
C TYR A 114 16.94 10.50 -12.13
N LEU A 115 18.02 9.72 -12.01
CA LEU A 115 19.32 10.09 -12.55
C LEU A 115 19.32 10.10 -14.09
N ALA A 116 18.63 9.14 -14.72
CA ALA A 116 18.46 9.08 -16.17
C ALA A 116 17.63 10.27 -16.69
N ALA A 117 16.51 10.59 -16.03
CA ALA A 117 15.68 11.75 -16.33
C ALA A 117 16.49 13.05 -16.23
N ARG A 118 17.22 13.23 -15.13
CA ARG A 118 18.10 14.40 -14.95
C ARG A 118 19.15 14.54 -16.04
N ARG A 119 19.75 13.40 -16.48
CA ARG A 119 20.74 13.37 -17.56
C ARG A 119 20.14 13.79 -18.91
N LEU A 120 18.88 13.46 -19.15
CA LEU A 120 18.15 13.79 -20.38
C LEU A 120 17.44 15.14 -20.33
N GLY A 121 17.47 15.85 -19.19
CA GLY A 121 16.73 17.10 -19.00
C GLY A 121 15.21 16.92 -18.91
N LEU A 122 14.73 15.70 -18.62
CA LEU A 122 13.31 15.42 -18.47
C LEU A 122 12.78 15.88 -17.10
N PRO A 123 11.57 16.40 -17.05
CA PRO A 123 10.89 16.69 -15.80
C PRO A 123 10.78 15.43 -14.91
N ILE A 124 10.90 15.64 -13.60
CA ILE A 124 10.74 14.61 -12.58
C ILE A 124 9.59 15.02 -11.67
N VAL A 125 8.63 14.14 -11.49
CA VAL A 125 7.55 14.25 -10.49
C VAL A 125 7.76 13.12 -9.48
N ILE A 126 7.61 13.39 -8.18
CA ILE A 126 7.74 12.35 -7.16
C ILE A 126 6.54 12.33 -6.22
N HIS A 127 6.20 11.14 -5.76
CA HIS A 127 5.24 10.94 -4.68
C HIS A 127 5.88 10.08 -3.57
N GLU A 128 5.83 10.57 -2.33
CA GLU A 128 6.29 9.84 -1.15
C GLU A 128 5.09 9.35 -0.34
N GLN A 129 5.07 8.05 -0.05
CA GLN A 129 3.95 7.40 0.62
C GLN A 129 4.05 7.47 2.13
N ASN A 130 5.26 7.46 2.68
CA ASN A 130 5.50 7.37 4.12
C ASN A 130 5.74 8.74 4.76
N VAL A 131 5.50 8.83 6.06
CA VAL A 131 5.91 9.99 6.86
C VAL A 131 7.43 10.17 6.82
N LEU A 132 8.19 9.06 6.93
CA LEU A 132 9.64 9.09 6.81
C LEU A 132 10.05 8.76 5.37
N PRO A 133 10.55 9.75 4.60
CA PRO A 133 10.82 9.56 3.19
C PRO A 133 11.99 8.62 2.93
N GLY A 134 11.84 7.80 1.87
CA GLY A 134 12.88 6.91 1.38
C GLY A 134 14.07 7.67 0.75
N LEU A 135 15.23 7.00 0.70
CA LEU A 135 16.47 7.62 0.16
C LEU A 135 16.32 8.06 -1.30
N ALA A 136 15.63 7.29 -2.14
CA ALA A 136 15.40 7.63 -3.53
C ALA A 136 14.64 8.96 -3.65
N ASN A 137 13.55 9.13 -2.90
CA ASN A 137 12.75 10.35 -2.92
C ASN A 137 13.46 11.54 -2.25
N LYS A 138 14.28 11.31 -1.21
CA LYS A 138 15.17 12.34 -0.66
C LYS A 138 16.17 12.87 -1.70
N LEU A 139 16.72 12.00 -2.54
CA LEU A 139 17.59 12.42 -3.64
C LEU A 139 16.79 13.19 -4.69
N ALA A 140 15.66 12.65 -5.13
CA ALA A 140 14.85 13.26 -6.19
C ALA A 140 14.28 14.62 -5.79
N ALA A 141 13.89 14.82 -4.54
CA ALA A 141 13.40 16.11 -4.03
C ALA A 141 14.42 17.26 -4.08
N ARG A 142 15.72 16.94 -4.32
CA ARG A 142 16.76 17.92 -4.62
C ARG A 142 16.90 18.21 -6.12
N LEU A 143 16.25 17.40 -6.96
CA LEU A 143 16.34 17.51 -8.43
C LEU A 143 15.08 18.11 -9.04
N THR A 144 13.98 18.20 -8.28
CA THR A 144 12.70 18.71 -8.74
C THR A 144 11.96 19.47 -7.64
N SER A 145 11.05 20.37 -8.04
CA SER A 145 10.08 21.03 -7.16
C SER A 145 8.67 20.36 -7.20
N HIS A 146 8.47 19.37 -8.07
CA HIS A 146 7.21 18.61 -8.16
C HIS A 146 7.23 17.44 -7.17
N VAL A 147 7.08 17.78 -5.87
CA VAL A 147 7.18 16.85 -4.75
C VAL A 147 5.82 16.73 -4.06
N TYR A 148 5.25 15.53 -4.10
CA TYR A 148 3.95 15.23 -3.52
C TYR A 148 4.09 14.18 -2.41
N THR A 149 3.24 14.26 -1.38
CA THR A 149 3.33 13.37 -0.21
C THR A 149 1.96 12.88 0.25
N SER A 150 1.93 11.73 0.90
CA SER A 150 0.72 11.21 1.54
C SER A 150 0.43 11.88 2.87
N PHE A 151 1.45 12.30 3.59
CA PHE A 151 1.34 12.87 4.93
C PHE A 151 1.90 14.30 4.97
N PRO A 152 1.24 15.22 5.70
CA PRO A 152 1.69 16.61 5.79
C PRO A 152 3.02 16.77 6.54
N GLN A 153 3.38 15.81 7.41
CA GLN A 153 4.60 15.84 8.21
C GLN A 153 5.84 15.30 7.47
N THR A 154 5.70 14.83 6.22
CA THR A 154 6.83 14.26 5.46
C THR A 154 7.89 15.32 5.18
N PRO A 155 9.13 15.18 5.71
CA PRO A 155 10.16 16.23 5.65
C PRO A 155 10.91 16.19 4.31
N LEU A 156 10.27 16.64 3.25
CA LEU A 156 10.88 16.83 1.94
C LEU A 156 10.79 18.29 1.50
N PRO A 157 11.81 18.83 0.81
CA PRO A 157 11.73 20.15 0.22
C PRO A 157 10.61 20.19 -0.82
N HIS A 158 9.93 21.33 -0.93
CA HIS A 158 8.80 21.55 -1.86
C HIS A 158 7.60 20.63 -1.68
N ALA A 159 7.52 19.86 -0.58
CA ALA A 159 6.45 18.90 -0.34
C ALA A 159 5.06 19.54 -0.35
N ARG A 160 4.16 18.95 -1.13
CA ARG A 160 2.72 19.27 -1.15
C ARG A 160 1.97 18.00 -0.77
N CYS A 161 1.28 18.02 0.37
CA CYS A 161 0.48 16.89 0.79
C CYS A 161 -0.80 16.81 -0.03
N ILE A 162 -0.94 15.73 -0.80
CA ILE A 162 -2.11 15.43 -1.62
C ILE A 162 -2.84 14.16 -1.19
N GLY A 163 -2.29 13.42 -0.20
CA GLY A 163 -2.77 12.09 0.18
C GLY A 163 -2.12 10.96 -0.61
N LEU A 164 -2.54 9.73 -0.34
CA LEU A 164 -2.05 8.53 -1.03
C LEU A 164 -2.88 8.27 -2.29
N PRO A 165 -2.27 8.14 -3.48
CA PRO A 165 -2.97 7.65 -4.65
C PRO A 165 -3.50 6.23 -4.43
N MET A 166 -4.81 6.07 -4.42
CA MET A 166 -5.50 4.80 -4.22
C MET A 166 -6.32 4.45 -5.47
N ARG A 167 -6.55 3.15 -5.68
CA ARG A 167 -7.43 2.65 -6.75
C ARG A 167 -8.88 3.10 -6.48
N ARG A 168 -9.64 3.38 -7.52
CA ARG A 168 -11.05 3.75 -7.41
C ARG A 168 -11.90 2.70 -6.70
N ALA A 169 -11.58 1.43 -6.86
CA ALA A 169 -12.24 0.36 -6.13
C ALA A 169 -12.16 0.52 -4.59
N ILE A 170 -11.18 1.28 -4.08
CA ILE A 170 -11.05 1.63 -2.65
C ILE A 170 -11.74 2.97 -2.37
N THR A 171 -11.49 4.01 -3.18
CA THR A 171 -12.03 5.35 -2.90
C THR A 171 -13.54 5.45 -3.10
N ASP A 172 -14.09 4.66 -3.99
CA ASP A 172 -15.52 4.63 -4.32
C ASP A 172 -16.25 3.49 -3.58
N LEU A 173 -15.59 2.80 -2.64
CA LEU A 173 -16.16 1.64 -1.93
C LEU A 173 -17.28 2.04 -0.97
N ASP A 174 -18.50 1.55 -1.22
CA ASP A 174 -19.58 1.54 -0.23
C ASP A 174 -19.52 0.24 0.58
N ARG A 175 -18.80 0.31 1.73
CA ARG A 175 -18.62 -0.85 2.61
C ARG A 175 -19.95 -1.40 3.13
N VAL A 176 -20.89 -0.52 3.47
CA VAL A 176 -22.18 -0.92 4.08
C VAL A 176 -23.01 -1.70 3.07
N ALA A 177 -23.10 -1.19 1.84
CA ALA A 177 -23.84 -1.84 0.77
C ALA A 177 -23.25 -3.18 0.35
N LEU A 178 -21.91 -3.32 0.37
CA LEU A 178 -21.21 -4.51 -0.13
C LEU A 178 -20.86 -5.53 0.95
N GLN A 179 -21.06 -5.23 2.25
CA GLN A 179 -20.56 -6.04 3.36
C GLN A 179 -21.07 -7.48 3.31
N ARG A 180 -22.39 -7.68 3.13
CA ARG A 180 -23.01 -8.99 3.06
C ARG A 180 -22.47 -9.83 1.90
N GLU A 181 -22.40 -9.25 0.71
CA GLU A 181 -21.86 -9.91 -0.49
C GLU A 181 -20.37 -10.25 -0.32
N ALA A 182 -19.61 -9.32 0.22
CA ALA A 182 -18.17 -9.50 0.47
C ALA A 182 -17.90 -10.64 1.46
N ARG A 183 -18.68 -10.74 2.54
CA ARG A 183 -18.58 -11.87 3.49
C ARG A 183 -18.88 -13.20 2.81
N LEU A 184 -19.97 -13.31 2.06
CA LEU A 184 -20.30 -14.52 1.29
C LEU A 184 -19.20 -14.88 0.30
N GLY A 185 -18.58 -13.91 -0.36
CA GLY A 185 -17.47 -14.13 -1.29
C GLY A 185 -16.19 -14.68 -0.64
N PHE A 186 -16.07 -14.59 0.69
CA PHE A 186 -15.00 -15.19 1.47
C PHE A 186 -15.46 -16.43 2.27
N ASP A 187 -16.61 -17.02 1.96
CA ASP A 187 -17.18 -18.14 2.69
C ASP A 187 -17.41 -17.86 4.19
N LEU A 188 -17.71 -16.60 4.53
CA LEU A 188 -18.02 -16.14 5.87
C LEU A 188 -19.55 -16.08 6.08
N HIS A 189 -19.99 -16.11 7.33
CA HIS A 189 -21.39 -15.88 7.67
C HIS A 189 -21.77 -14.41 7.37
N PRO A 190 -22.87 -14.14 6.68
CA PRO A 190 -23.18 -12.79 6.19
C PRO A 190 -23.46 -11.76 7.28
N GLU A 191 -23.91 -12.19 8.46
CA GLU A 191 -24.37 -11.28 9.53
C GLU A 191 -23.41 -11.18 10.74
N LEU A 192 -22.44 -12.10 10.85
CA LEU A 192 -21.56 -12.11 12.03
C LEU A 192 -20.44 -11.05 11.90
N PRO A 193 -20.03 -10.43 13.04
CA PRO A 193 -18.94 -9.50 13.06
C PRO A 193 -17.64 -10.16 12.57
N THR A 194 -16.86 -9.41 11.80
CA THR A 194 -15.68 -9.93 11.08
C THR A 194 -14.43 -9.14 11.44
N LEU A 195 -13.43 -9.85 11.96
CA LEU A 195 -12.07 -9.35 12.09
C LEU A 195 -11.27 -9.65 10.82
N LEU A 196 -10.77 -8.62 10.14
CA LEU A 196 -9.77 -8.77 9.08
C LEU A 196 -8.38 -8.71 9.69
N VAL A 197 -7.56 -9.73 9.43
CA VAL A 197 -6.16 -9.77 9.89
C VAL A 197 -5.23 -9.75 8.68
N SER A 198 -4.28 -8.81 8.65
CA SER A 198 -3.29 -8.74 7.57
C SER A 198 -1.96 -8.18 8.02
N GLY A 199 -0.89 -8.92 7.74
CA GLY A 199 0.49 -8.47 7.95
C GLY A 199 1.08 -7.64 6.80
N GLY A 200 0.26 -7.30 5.77
CA GLY A 200 0.72 -6.73 4.51
C GLY A 200 1.10 -7.80 3.48
N SER A 201 1.68 -7.39 2.33
CA SER A 201 1.91 -8.26 1.16
C SER A 201 2.78 -9.50 1.42
N GLN A 202 3.60 -9.51 2.46
CA GLN A 202 4.47 -10.64 2.83
C GLN A 202 3.95 -11.40 4.07
N GLY A 203 2.89 -10.89 4.70
CA GLY A 203 2.45 -11.34 6.02
C GLY A 203 3.32 -10.80 7.16
N ALA A 204 2.94 -11.11 8.39
CA ALA A 204 3.66 -10.72 9.60
C ALA A 204 3.62 -11.83 10.63
N MET A 205 4.76 -12.49 10.87
CA MET A 205 4.85 -13.66 11.76
C MET A 205 4.23 -13.38 13.15
N ARG A 206 4.50 -12.22 13.75
CA ARG A 206 3.94 -11.86 15.09
C ARG A 206 2.41 -11.83 15.04
N ILE A 207 1.82 -11.14 14.08
CA ILE A 207 0.36 -11.04 13.91
C ILE A 207 -0.23 -12.41 13.61
N ASN A 208 0.39 -13.16 12.69
CA ASN A 208 -0.06 -14.51 12.33
C ASN A 208 -0.07 -15.44 13.54
N THR A 209 1.02 -15.46 14.34
CA THR A 209 1.12 -16.30 15.54
C THR A 209 0.10 -15.88 16.61
N ALA A 210 -0.08 -14.57 16.85
CA ALA A 210 -1.06 -14.08 17.80
C ALA A 210 -2.48 -14.47 17.39
N THR A 211 -2.82 -14.33 16.12
CA THR A 211 -4.13 -14.71 15.58
C THR A 211 -4.33 -16.23 15.62
N ALA A 212 -3.32 -17.02 15.26
CA ALA A 212 -3.39 -18.47 15.28
C ALA A 212 -3.71 -19.05 16.66
N GLY A 213 -3.20 -18.41 17.73
CA GLY A 213 -3.51 -18.83 19.10
C GLY A 213 -4.79 -18.22 19.69
N ALA A 214 -5.44 -17.29 18.98
CA ALA A 214 -6.63 -16.59 19.47
C ALA A 214 -7.92 -16.90 18.71
N TRP A 215 -7.85 -17.35 17.46
CA TRP A 215 -9.05 -17.51 16.63
C TRP A 215 -10.12 -18.46 17.24
N PRO A 216 -9.79 -19.55 17.99
CA PRO A 216 -10.85 -20.39 18.57
C PRO A 216 -11.71 -19.62 19.59
N GLU A 217 -11.07 -18.77 20.40
CA GLU A 217 -11.75 -17.91 21.36
C GLU A 217 -12.60 -16.84 20.68
N LEU A 218 -12.10 -16.25 19.58
CA LEU A 218 -12.86 -15.28 18.79
C LEU A 218 -14.12 -15.93 18.20
N LEU A 219 -14.03 -17.15 17.65
CA LEU A 219 -15.19 -17.86 17.12
C LEU A 219 -16.21 -18.18 18.24
N ALA A 220 -15.77 -18.58 19.43
CA ALA A 220 -16.64 -18.82 20.57
C ALA A 220 -17.42 -17.57 21.00
N HIS A 221 -16.88 -16.37 20.75
CA HIS A 221 -17.56 -15.08 20.92
C HIS A 221 -18.42 -14.66 19.69
N GLY A 222 -18.59 -15.53 18.70
CA GLY A 222 -19.33 -15.23 17.49
C GLY A 222 -18.63 -14.28 16.54
N ILE A 223 -17.31 -14.08 16.68
CA ILE A 223 -16.49 -13.22 15.83
C ILE A 223 -15.76 -14.08 14.82
N GLN A 224 -16.05 -13.89 13.55
CA GLN A 224 -15.36 -14.59 12.46
C GLN A 224 -14.08 -13.85 12.06
N VAL A 225 -13.13 -14.60 11.49
CA VAL A 225 -11.80 -14.08 11.19
C VAL A 225 -11.45 -14.35 9.74
N LEU A 226 -11.25 -13.30 8.94
CA LEU A 226 -10.60 -13.37 7.63
C LEU A 226 -9.10 -13.10 7.84
N HIS A 227 -8.27 -14.15 7.73
CA HIS A 227 -6.86 -14.08 8.04
C HIS A 227 -5.99 -14.15 6.77
N VAL A 228 -5.47 -13.00 6.32
CA VAL A 228 -4.55 -12.88 5.18
C VAL A 228 -3.12 -13.10 5.69
N LEU A 229 -2.64 -14.33 5.60
CA LEU A 229 -1.38 -14.77 6.20
C LEU A 229 -0.13 -14.26 5.47
N GLY A 230 -0.22 -14.03 4.18
CA GLY A 230 0.91 -13.81 3.27
C GLY A 230 1.23 -15.06 2.43
N PRO A 231 1.73 -14.89 1.19
CA PRO A 231 1.83 -15.98 0.20
C PRO A 231 2.57 -17.24 0.66
N ASN A 232 3.57 -17.07 1.53
CA ASN A 232 4.45 -18.16 1.98
C ASN A 232 4.12 -18.67 3.40
N ASN A 233 3.03 -18.21 4.00
CA ASN A 233 2.72 -18.51 5.40
C ASN A 233 1.45 -19.37 5.57
N LEU A 234 0.71 -19.62 4.50
CA LEU A 234 -0.41 -20.58 4.51
C LEU A 234 0.14 -21.98 4.27
N THR A 235 0.16 -22.79 5.32
CA THR A 235 0.61 -24.18 5.29
C THR A 235 -0.59 -25.15 5.29
N PRO A 236 -0.44 -26.43 4.87
CA PRO A 236 -1.54 -27.37 4.75
C PRO A 236 -2.30 -27.66 6.07
N ASP A 237 -1.69 -27.42 7.20
CA ASP A 237 -2.29 -27.57 8.55
C ASP A 237 -3.14 -26.38 8.98
N ILE A 238 -3.00 -25.23 8.30
CA ILE A 238 -3.83 -24.04 8.53
C ILE A 238 -5.07 -24.13 7.65
N VAL A 239 -6.16 -24.61 8.23
CA VAL A 239 -7.39 -24.89 7.50
C VAL A 239 -8.55 -24.00 7.98
N ARG A 240 -9.54 -23.85 7.11
CA ARG A 240 -10.80 -23.22 7.47
C ARG A 240 -11.47 -23.99 8.61
N SER A 241 -12.01 -23.26 9.58
CA SER A 241 -12.68 -23.83 10.74
C SER A 241 -14.02 -23.14 10.99
N LEU A 242 -15.00 -23.89 11.50
CA LEU A 242 -16.35 -23.41 11.81
C LEU A 242 -16.64 -23.75 13.28
N ASP A 243 -17.09 -22.77 14.04
CA ASP A 243 -17.68 -23.01 15.34
C ASP A 243 -19.16 -23.39 15.17
N ALA A 244 -19.52 -24.58 15.63
CA ALA A 244 -20.88 -25.12 15.45
C ALA A 244 -21.94 -24.44 16.33
N GLN A 245 -21.53 -23.74 17.42
CA GLN A 245 -22.45 -23.09 18.33
C GLN A 245 -22.81 -21.68 17.85
N THR A 246 -21.81 -20.93 17.41
CA THR A 246 -21.96 -19.53 16.98
C THR A 246 -22.17 -19.37 15.48
N GLY A 247 -21.73 -20.34 14.67
CA GLY A 247 -21.68 -20.24 13.22
C GLY A 247 -20.51 -19.37 12.71
N ALA A 248 -19.64 -18.92 13.60
CA ALA A 248 -18.49 -18.09 13.21
C ALA A 248 -17.41 -18.92 12.51
N VAL A 249 -16.72 -18.28 11.55
CA VAL A 249 -15.76 -18.92 10.66
C VAL A 249 -14.37 -18.34 10.84
N TYR A 250 -13.35 -19.19 10.93
CA TYR A 250 -11.96 -18.84 10.67
C TYR A 250 -11.64 -19.15 9.21
N GLN A 251 -11.39 -18.13 8.42
CA GLN A 251 -11.07 -18.20 6.99
C GLN A 251 -9.63 -17.75 6.74
N PRO A 252 -8.65 -18.67 6.68
CA PRO A 252 -7.28 -18.36 6.31
C PRO A 252 -7.14 -18.28 4.79
N VAL A 253 -6.44 -17.26 4.31
CA VAL A 253 -6.10 -17.09 2.90
C VAL A 253 -4.64 -16.65 2.76
N ALA A 254 -3.97 -17.11 1.70
CA ALA A 254 -2.58 -16.73 1.45
C ALA A 254 -2.46 -15.27 1.03
N TYR A 255 -3.36 -14.81 0.16
CA TYR A 255 -3.32 -13.48 -0.43
C TYR A 255 -4.72 -13.04 -0.88
N VAL A 256 -4.98 -11.74 -0.83
CA VAL A 256 -6.20 -11.12 -1.37
C VAL A 256 -5.80 -10.10 -2.42
N ALA A 257 -6.21 -10.30 -3.66
CA ALA A 257 -5.92 -9.38 -4.76
C ALA A 257 -6.82 -8.13 -4.72
N GLU A 258 -8.08 -8.31 -4.38
CA GLU A 258 -9.12 -7.27 -4.28
C GLU A 258 -9.33 -6.91 -2.80
N MET A 259 -8.36 -6.16 -2.21
CA MET A 259 -8.43 -5.78 -0.79
C MET A 259 -9.70 -4.97 -0.45
N GLU A 260 -10.26 -4.24 -1.39
CA GLU A 260 -11.56 -3.56 -1.24
C GLU A 260 -12.67 -4.51 -0.79
N ARG A 261 -12.68 -5.75 -1.27
CA ARG A 261 -13.66 -6.76 -0.83
C ARG A 261 -13.39 -7.23 0.61
N ALA A 262 -12.11 -7.41 0.97
CA ALA A 262 -11.76 -7.74 2.36
C ALA A 262 -12.10 -6.60 3.32
N TYR A 263 -11.87 -5.35 2.92
CA TYR A 263 -12.29 -4.18 3.70
C TYR A 263 -13.81 -4.10 3.83
N ALA A 264 -14.56 -4.43 2.77
CA ALA A 264 -16.02 -4.44 2.83
C ALA A 264 -16.55 -5.51 3.81
N ALA A 265 -15.94 -6.69 3.85
CA ALA A 265 -16.35 -7.78 4.73
C ALA A 265 -16.14 -7.48 6.23
N ALA A 266 -15.18 -6.61 6.57
CA ALA A 266 -14.66 -6.43 7.92
C ALA A 266 -15.41 -5.37 8.75
N ASP A 267 -15.44 -5.51 10.07
CA ASP A 267 -15.87 -4.50 11.04
C ASP A 267 -14.69 -3.86 11.76
N LEU A 268 -13.62 -4.63 11.95
CA LEU A 268 -12.37 -4.21 12.58
C LEU A 268 -11.19 -4.86 11.84
N MET A 269 -10.06 -4.17 11.78
CA MET A 269 -8.84 -4.71 11.20
C MET A 269 -7.72 -4.79 12.24
N LEU A 270 -6.95 -5.89 12.23
CA LEU A 270 -5.67 -6.04 12.93
C LEU A 270 -4.56 -6.13 11.88
N ALA A 271 -3.66 -5.14 11.82
CA ALA A 271 -2.70 -5.05 10.72
C ALA A 271 -1.38 -4.38 11.06
N ARG A 272 -0.38 -4.59 10.19
CA ARG A 272 0.78 -3.69 10.11
C ARG A 272 0.36 -2.30 9.62
N SER A 273 1.13 -1.28 10.00
CA SER A 273 0.84 0.13 9.70
C SER A 273 1.71 0.68 8.55
N GLY A 274 1.81 -0.06 7.45
CA GLY A 274 2.31 0.51 6.20
C GLY A 274 1.40 1.65 5.73
N ALA A 275 1.95 2.64 5.03
CA ALA A 275 1.19 3.83 4.59
C ALA A 275 -0.09 3.47 3.81
N GLY A 276 -0.02 2.46 2.93
CA GLY A 276 -1.18 1.94 2.21
C GLY A 276 -2.28 1.48 3.15
N THR A 277 -1.98 0.53 4.06
CA THR A 277 -2.95 -0.01 5.01
C THR A 277 -3.60 1.10 5.87
N VAL A 278 -2.78 2.01 6.40
CA VAL A 278 -3.27 3.11 7.26
C VAL A 278 -4.24 4.03 6.52
N LEU A 279 -3.88 4.45 5.31
CA LEU A 279 -4.69 5.42 4.55
C LEU A 279 -5.84 4.76 3.81
N GLU A 280 -5.72 3.49 3.39
CA GLU A 280 -6.83 2.73 2.81
C GLU A 280 -7.90 2.42 3.86
N THR A 281 -7.52 2.00 5.09
CA THR A 281 -8.50 1.80 6.18
C THR A 281 -9.20 3.11 6.56
N ALA A 282 -8.48 4.23 6.56
CA ALA A 282 -9.07 5.55 6.76
C ALA A 282 -10.04 5.93 5.63
N ALA A 283 -9.65 5.69 4.37
CA ALA A 283 -10.48 6.01 3.20
C ALA A 283 -11.81 5.25 3.20
N VAL A 284 -11.79 3.98 3.58
CA VAL A 284 -13.01 3.13 3.61
C VAL A 284 -13.74 3.19 4.96
N GLY A 285 -13.28 3.97 5.92
CA GLY A 285 -13.88 4.08 7.24
C GLY A 285 -13.83 2.77 8.04
N LEU A 286 -12.74 2.00 7.96
CA LEU A 286 -12.56 0.75 8.70
C LEU A 286 -11.69 0.98 9.95
N PRO A 287 -12.24 0.89 11.19
CA PRO A 287 -11.45 0.94 12.40
C PRO A 287 -10.33 -0.11 12.41
N ALA A 288 -9.17 0.24 12.96
CA ALA A 288 -8.04 -0.67 12.93
C ALA A 288 -7.21 -0.65 14.23
N VAL A 289 -6.67 -1.82 14.56
CA VAL A 289 -5.57 -1.99 15.50
C VAL A 289 -4.28 -2.12 14.69
N PHE A 290 -3.43 -1.13 14.79
CA PHE A 290 -2.16 -1.08 14.09
C PHE A 290 -1.04 -1.64 14.96
N VAL A 291 -0.31 -2.59 14.41
CA VAL A 291 0.88 -3.20 15.03
C VAL A 291 2.09 -2.82 14.18
N PRO A 292 2.75 -1.68 14.44
CA PRO A 292 3.89 -1.24 13.66
C PRO A 292 5.02 -2.26 13.66
N TYR A 293 5.68 -2.42 12.52
CA TYR A 293 6.86 -3.26 12.42
C TYR A 293 8.00 -2.69 13.29
N PRO A 294 8.56 -3.47 14.25
CA PRO A 294 9.46 -2.94 15.28
C PRO A 294 10.86 -2.62 14.79
N HIS A 295 11.21 -3.09 13.57
CA HIS A 295 12.54 -2.89 13.00
C HIS A 295 12.52 -1.84 11.88
N GLY A 296 13.69 -1.32 11.52
CA GLY A 296 13.83 -0.28 10.50
C GLY A 296 13.95 1.10 11.11
N ASN A 297 13.40 2.11 10.44
CA ASN A 297 13.50 3.52 10.83
C ASN A 297 12.29 4.04 11.64
N GLY A 298 11.36 3.16 12.04
CA GLY A 298 10.16 3.55 12.78
C GLY A 298 9.04 4.18 11.92
N GLU A 299 9.13 4.08 10.62
CA GLU A 299 8.17 4.70 9.67
C GLU A 299 6.72 4.24 9.92
N GLN A 300 6.51 2.94 10.23
CA GLN A 300 5.17 2.40 10.43
C GLN A 300 4.46 2.98 11.64
N ALA A 301 5.16 3.21 12.75
CA ALA A 301 4.59 3.87 13.91
C ALA A 301 4.13 5.30 13.56
N ARG A 302 4.98 6.05 12.82
CA ARG A 302 4.65 7.41 12.40
C ARG A 302 3.52 7.47 11.38
N ASN A 303 3.42 6.49 10.47
CA ASN A 303 2.31 6.41 9.53
C ASN A 303 0.96 6.25 10.26
N ALA A 304 0.92 5.45 11.34
CA ALA A 304 -0.31 5.22 12.11
C ALA A 304 -0.74 6.42 12.97
N GLU A 305 0.19 7.30 13.36
CA GLU A 305 -0.08 8.45 14.25
C GLU A 305 -1.25 9.30 13.77
N LEU A 306 -1.40 9.52 12.46
CA LEU A 306 -2.47 10.33 11.88
C LEU A 306 -3.85 9.75 12.21
N VAL A 307 -4.05 8.46 11.98
CA VAL A 307 -5.32 7.76 12.21
C VAL A 307 -5.59 7.55 13.70
N VAL A 308 -4.55 7.20 14.46
CA VAL A 308 -4.65 6.99 15.91
C VAL A 308 -4.97 8.30 16.65
N SER A 309 -4.31 9.40 16.28
CA SER A 309 -4.58 10.72 16.86
C SER A 309 -5.97 11.25 16.52
N ALA A 310 -6.51 10.87 15.36
CA ALA A 310 -7.89 11.18 15.00
C ALA A 310 -8.92 10.35 15.80
N GLY A 311 -8.51 9.28 16.47
CA GLY A 311 -9.39 8.35 17.20
C GLY A 311 -9.92 7.19 16.34
N GLY A 312 -9.51 7.07 15.09
CA GLY A 312 -9.97 6.02 14.16
C GLY A 312 -9.21 4.70 14.27
N GLY A 313 -8.17 4.63 15.10
CA GLY A 313 -7.36 3.43 15.28
C GLY A 313 -6.70 3.35 16.66
N ILE A 314 -6.18 2.18 16.95
CA ILE A 314 -5.42 1.88 18.18
C ILE A 314 -4.01 1.46 17.75
N MET A 315 -2.98 1.98 18.42
CA MET A 315 -1.61 1.54 18.22
C MET A 315 -1.23 0.52 19.29
N LEU A 316 -0.80 -0.67 18.85
CA LEU A 316 -0.34 -1.76 19.71
C LEU A 316 1.14 -2.02 19.43
N ALA A 317 1.98 -2.02 20.44
CA ALA A 317 3.38 -2.40 20.28
C ALA A 317 3.50 -3.85 19.81
N ASP A 318 4.45 -4.15 18.91
CA ASP A 318 4.65 -5.50 18.36
C ASP A 318 4.82 -6.56 19.46
N SER A 319 5.59 -6.26 20.52
CA SER A 319 5.79 -7.16 21.66
C SER A 319 4.49 -7.49 22.42
N ASN A 320 3.52 -6.59 22.40
CA ASN A 320 2.24 -6.75 23.10
C ASN A 320 1.18 -7.47 22.24
N CYS A 321 1.44 -7.64 20.93
CA CYS A 321 0.57 -8.42 20.04
C CYS A 321 0.76 -9.92 20.34
N THR A 322 0.02 -10.40 21.33
CA THR A 322 0.00 -11.80 21.80
C THR A 322 -1.37 -12.42 21.57
N SER A 323 -1.45 -13.77 21.58
CA SER A 323 -2.74 -14.47 21.48
C SER A 323 -3.69 -14.08 22.59
N GLY A 324 -3.18 -13.94 23.84
CA GLY A 324 -3.98 -13.50 24.97
C GLY A 324 -4.54 -12.08 24.80
N TRP A 325 -3.74 -11.15 24.26
CA TRP A 325 -4.22 -9.80 23.95
C TRP A 325 -5.32 -9.83 22.88
N VAL A 326 -5.10 -10.57 21.78
CA VAL A 326 -6.08 -10.67 20.69
C VAL A 326 -7.39 -11.32 21.19
N ALA A 327 -7.30 -12.39 21.99
CA ALA A 327 -8.46 -13.09 22.54
C ALA A 327 -9.27 -12.23 23.53
N ALA A 328 -8.63 -11.33 24.27
CA ALA A 328 -9.31 -10.49 25.26
C ALA A 328 -9.83 -9.17 24.64
N GLU A 329 -8.99 -8.44 23.92
CA GLU A 329 -9.28 -7.07 23.52
C GLU A 329 -10.12 -6.97 22.24
N ILE A 330 -9.97 -7.91 21.28
CA ILE A 330 -10.78 -7.88 20.06
C ILE A 330 -12.26 -8.11 20.36
N PRO A 331 -12.67 -9.12 21.17
CA PRO A 331 -14.08 -9.24 21.59
C PRO A 331 -14.57 -8.02 22.35
N ALA A 332 -13.76 -7.48 23.26
CA ALA A 332 -14.13 -6.26 24.00
C ALA A 332 -14.38 -5.05 23.08
N LEU A 333 -13.59 -4.89 22.01
CA LEU A 333 -13.80 -3.82 21.01
C LEU A 333 -15.07 -4.05 20.20
N ILE A 334 -15.28 -5.27 19.72
CA ILE A 334 -16.42 -5.61 18.84
C ILE A 334 -17.74 -5.61 19.61
N ALA A 335 -17.73 -5.96 20.89
CA ALA A 335 -18.92 -5.92 21.75
C ALA A 335 -19.45 -4.49 22.01
N HIS A 336 -18.69 -3.46 21.63
CA HIS A 336 -19.09 -2.05 21.79
C HIS A 336 -19.30 -1.38 20.41
N PRO A 337 -20.45 -1.59 19.74
CA PRO A 337 -20.73 -1.06 18.40
C PRO A 337 -20.67 0.48 18.35
N ASP A 338 -21.05 1.16 19.43
CA ASP A 338 -20.96 2.62 19.53
C ASP A 338 -19.51 3.10 19.44
N ARG A 339 -18.59 2.41 20.11
CA ARG A 339 -17.15 2.72 20.03
C ARG A 339 -16.61 2.50 18.63
N LEU A 340 -16.99 1.42 17.95
CA LEU A 340 -16.60 1.20 16.55
C LEU A 340 -17.21 2.26 15.63
N ALA A 341 -18.43 2.73 15.91
CA ALA A 341 -19.06 3.83 15.17
C ALA A 341 -18.32 5.15 15.39
N GLU A 342 -17.92 5.47 16.61
CA GLU A 342 -17.08 6.63 16.92
C GLU A 342 -15.75 6.58 16.19
N MET A 343 -15.05 5.42 16.24
CA MET A 343 -13.80 5.23 15.51
C MET A 343 -13.99 5.40 14.00
N ARG A 344 -15.08 4.86 13.45
CA ARG A 344 -15.42 5.03 12.02
C ARG A 344 -15.66 6.50 11.67
N ASN A 345 -16.42 7.21 12.48
CA ASN A 345 -16.70 8.65 12.27
C ASN A 345 -15.42 9.49 12.35
N ALA A 346 -14.50 9.13 13.25
CA ALA A 346 -13.19 9.78 13.37
C ALA A 346 -12.29 9.62 12.14
N LEU A 347 -12.54 8.62 11.30
CA LEU A 347 -11.82 8.42 10.03
C LEU A 347 -12.30 9.35 8.92
N ALA A 348 -13.49 9.94 9.06
CA ALA A 348 -14.05 10.81 8.03
C ALA A 348 -13.13 12.02 7.77
N GLY A 349 -12.68 12.16 6.52
CA GLY A 349 -11.80 13.25 6.11
C GLY A 349 -10.31 13.09 6.47
N VAL A 350 -9.92 11.99 7.13
CA VAL A 350 -8.49 11.70 7.42
C VAL A 350 -7.73 11.37 6.15
N ALA A 351 -8.30 10.53 5.27
CA ALA A 351 -7.72 10.23 3.97
C ALA A 351 -8.29 11.13 2.87
N ARG A 352 -7.44 11.55 1.94
CA ARG A 352 -7.84 12.26 0.72
C ARG A 352 -8.15 11.27 -0.38
N LEU A 353 -9.38 11.25 -0.85
CA LEU A 353 -9.86 10.28 -1.84
C LEU A 353 -9.48 10.67 -3.28
N ASP A 354 -9.13 11.93 -3.52
CA ASP A 354 -8.81 12.49 -4.83
C ASP A 354 -7.32 12.45 -5.20
N ALA A 355 -6.47 11.90 -4.35
CA ALA A 355 -5.01 11.96 -4.50
C ALA A 355 -4.49 11.43 -5.85
N ALA A 356 -5.06 10.34 -6.36
CA ALA A 356 -4.68 9.80 -7.67
C ALA A 356 -5.01 10.77 -8.80
N THR A 357 -6.20 11.39 -8.77
CA THR A 357 -6.64 12.37 -9.76
C THR A 357 -5.79 13.65 -9.70
N VAL A 358 -5.49 14.13 -8.49
CA VAL A 358 -4.64 15.31 -8.29
C VAL A 358 -3.23 15.05 -8.83
N LEU A 359 -2.60 13.92 -8.46
CA LEU A 359 -1.26 13.58 -8.95
C LEU A 359 -1.23 13.42 -10.47
N ALA A 360 -2.20 12.71 -11.04
CA ALA A 360 -2.31 12.52 -12.48
C ALA A 360 -2.46 13.87 -13.22
N SER A 361 -3.29 14.77 -12.71
CA SER A 361 -3.47 16.11 -13.27
C SER A 361 -2.17 16.93 -13.24
N GLN A 362 -1.42 16.86 -12.14
CA GLN A 362 -0.13 17.55 -12.02
C GLN A 362 0.92 16.97 -13.00
N VAL A 363 0.91 15.66 -13.26
CA VAL A 363 1.77 15.05 -14.29
C VAL A 363 1.40 15.57 -15.68
N LEU A 364 0.12 15.64 -16.01
CA LEU A 364 -0.36 16.15 -17.30
C LEU A 364 -0.05 17.65 -17.50
N GLU A 365 -0.02 18.46 -16.45
CA GLU A 365 0.42 19.85 -16.52
C GLU A 365 1.91 19.99 -16.81
N VAL A 366 2.74 19.09 -16.32
CA VAL A 366 4.19 19.07 -16.53
C VAL A 366 4.56 18.67 -17.96
N ILE A 367 3.73 17.88 -18.64
CA ILE A 367 3.94 17.44 -20.04
C ILE A 367 3.59 18.56 -21.05
N ARG A 368 2.72 19.48 -20.67
CA ARG A 368 2.28 20.63 -21.52
C ARG A 368 3.34 21.71 -21.59
#